data_a0784554fdc28dcb03170395e06f0781
#
_entry.id   a0784554fdc28dcb03170395e06f0781
#
_cell.length_a   1.000
_cell.length_b   1.000
_cell.length_c   1.000
_cell.angle_alpha   90.00
_cell.angle_beta   90.00
_cell.angle_gamma   90.00
#
_symmetry.space_group_name_H-M   'P 1'
#
loop_
_entity.id
_entity.type
_entity.pdbx_description
1 polymer ?
#
loop_
_entity_poly.entity_id
_entity_poly.type
_entity_poly.pdbx_seq_one_letter_code
_entity_poly.pdbx_strand_id
1 'polypeptide(L)'
;MLERLKSIDYMYWASLIFMVFPIVPVVTGELPSWHLLIDILFVLAYLGVLTTKSQRLSWLCWVIMLAYVAGYTAFVGVNYIWFFFFLANLLIYHFGVRSFNSLHVRTFLLAQVLVVGQLLIFQEVEVEFLVYLLGILTFIDLMTFGLVRIRIVEDLKEAQAKQNAQINLLLAENERSRIGQDLHDSLGHTFAMLSVKTDLALQLFQMEAYPQVEKELKEIHQISKLSLIHISEPTRPY
;
A
#
# COMPACT_ATOMS: atom_id res chain seq x y z
N MET A 1 10.93 -24.45 -3.84
CA MET A 1 10.93 -24.20 -2.38
C MET A 1 12.07 -23.26 -1.98
N LEU A 2 13.31 -23.57 -2.32
CA LEU A 2 14.50 -22.76 -1.96
C LEU A 2 14.47 -21.31 -2.50
N GLU A 3 13.96 -21.06 -3.71
CA GLU A 3 13.83 -19.69 -4.26
C GLU A 3 12.81 -18.85 -3.49
N ARG A 4 11.76 -19.47 -2.94
CA ARG A 4 10.77 -18.77 -2.11
C ARG A 4 11.30 -18.45 -0.73
N LEU A 5 12.13 -19.31 -0.15
CA LEU A 5 12.81 -19.01 1.11
C LEU A 5 13.73 -17.79 0.97
N LYS A 6 14.36 -17.59 -0.20
CA LYS A 6 15.18 -16.41 -0.49
C LYS A 6 14.37 -15.12 -0.70
N SER A 7 13.09 -15.24 -1.07
CA SER A 7 12.20 -14.07 -1.25
C SER A 7 11.47 -13.64 0.02
N ILE A 8 11.67 -14.35 1.14
CA ILE A 8 11.10 -13.98 2.45
C ILE A 8 11.88 -12.79 2.98
N ASP A 9 11.15 -11.74 3.38
CA ASP A 9 11.71 -10.54 3.98
C ASP A 9 12.57 -10.93 5.21
N TYR A 10 13.72 -10.26 5.38
CA TYR A 10 14.64 -10.50 6.49
C TYR A 10 13.98 -10.38 7.86
N MET A 11 12.93 -9.59 8.00
CA MET A 11 12.19 -9.42 9.27
C MET A 11 11.59 -10.73 9.78
N TYR A 12 11.13 -11.61 8.86
CA TYR A 12 10.60 -12.91 9.25
C TYR A 12 11.70 -13.85 9.76
N TRP A 13 12.91 -13.74 9.22
CA TRP A 13 14.07 -14.51 9.70
C TRP A 13 14.56 -13.97 11.04
N ALA A 14 14.57 -12.64 11.22
CA ALA A 14 14.95 -12.02 12.49
C ALA A 14 14.03 -12.42 13.64
N SER A 15 12.74 -12.64 13.39
CA SER A 15 11.82 -13.08 14.42
C SER A 15 12.17 -14.45 15.00
N LEU A 16 12.80 -15.35 14.21
CA LEU A 16 13.20 -16.68 14.66
C LEU A 16 14.27 -16.66 15.76
N ILE A 17 14.93 -15.53 16.01
CA ILE A 17 15.86 -15.39 17.14
C ILE A 17 15.16 -15.66 18.50
N PHE A 18 13.86 -15.38 18.58
CA PHE A 18 13.06 -15.63 19.77
C PHE A 18 12.85 -17.12 20.07
N MET A 19 13.17 -18.01 19.11
CA MET A 19 13.17 -19.46 19.36
C MET A 19 14.26 -19.91 20.35
N VAL A 20 15.17 -19.01 20.70
CA VAL A 20 16.12 -19.25 21.78
C VAL A 20 15.38 -19.50 23.12
N PHE A 21 14.26 -18.82 23.36
CA PHE A 21 13.51 -18.96 24.61
C PHE A 21 12.99 -20.36 24.91
N PRO A 22 12.37 -21.11 23.98
CA PRO A 22 11.96 -22.50 24.24
C PRO A 22 13.13 -23.48 24.17
N ILE A 23 14.20 -23.20 23.42
CA ILE A 23 15.35 -24.09 23.27
C ILE A 23 16.23 -24.09 24.54
N VAL A 24 16.44 -22.95 25.18
CA VAL A 24 17.30 -22.84 26.37
C VAL A 24 16.87 -23.77 27.49
N PRO A 25 15.59 -23.85 27.95
CA PRO A 25 15.17 -24.75 29.00
C PRO A 25 15.38 -26.25 28.67
N VAL A 26 15.35 -26.59 27.36
CA VAL A 26 15.64 -27.96 26.94
C VAL A 26 17.15 -28.25 27.01
N VAL A 27 17.98 -27.30 26.60
CA VAL A 27 19.44 -27.44 26.65
C VAL A 27 19.96 -27.46 28.09
N THR A 28 19.35 -26.66 28.98
CA THR A 28 19.72 -26.61 30.41
C THR A 28 19.19 -27.83 31.18
N GLY A 29 18.35 -28.67 30.59
CA GLY A 29 17.79 -29.86 31.22
C GLY A 29 16.56 -29.60 32.08
N GLU A 30 15.99 -28.41 32.05
CA GLU A 30 14.75 -28.06 32.73
C GLU A 30 13.54 -28.69 32.06
N LEU A 31 13.58 -28.87 30.73
CA LEU A 31 12.55 -29.53 29.95
C LEU A 31 13.10 -30.80 29.26
N PRO A 32 12.26 -31.84 29.10
CA PRO A 32 12.64 -33.03 28.35
C PRO A 32 12.98 -32.76 26.89
N SER A 33 13.93 -33.51 26.34
CA SER A 33 14.46 -33.30 24.95
C SER A 33 13.39 -33.42 23.86
N TRP A 34 12.28 -34.10 24.09
CA TRP A 34 11.18 -34.21 23.12
C TRP A 34 10.49 -32.87 22.82
N HIS A 35 10.63 -31.84 23.70
CA HIS A 35 10.15 -30.50 23.45
C HIS A 35 10.80 -29.90 22.21
N LEU A 36 12.05 -30.23 21.89
CA LEU A 36 12.70 -29.79 20.66
C LEU A 36 11.94 -30.18 19.38
N LEU A 37 11.29 -31.35 19.39
CA LEU A 37 10.48 -31.78 18.24
C LEU A 37 9.26 -30.88 18.04
N ILE A 38 8.66 -30.40 19.12
CA ILE A 38 7.53 -29.50 19.07
C ILE A 38 7.99 -28.10 18.66
N ASP A 39 9.15 -27.63 19.12
CA ASP A 39 9.74 -26.36 18.71
C ASP A 39 10.10 -26.36 17.22
N ILE A 40 10.66 -27.46 16.72
CA ILE A 40 10.90 -27.67 15.29
C ILE A 40 9.59 -27.65 14.50
N LEU A 41 8.54 -28.30 15.01
CA LEU A 41 7.20 -28.28 14.38
C LEU A 41 6.64 -26.85 14.27
N PHE A 42 6.81 -26.03 15.31
CA PHE A 42 6.42 -24.64 15.29
C PHE A 42 7.17 -23.87 14.19
N VAL A 43 8.50 -24.01 14.10
CA VAL A 43 9.31 -23.37 13.07
C VAL A 43 8.90 -23.84 11.67
N LEU A 44 8.66 -25.14 11.48
CA LEU A 44 8.19 -25.69 10.21
C LEU A 44 6.80 -25.15 9.84
N ALA A 45 5.90 -25.02 10.82
CA ALA A 45 4.58 -24.42 10.60
C ALA A 45 4.70 -22.93 10.23
N TYR A 46 5.56 -22.17 10.91
CA TYR A 46 5.85 -20.77 10.59
C TYR A 46 6.36 -20.60 9.16
N LEU A 47 7.38 -21.36 8.78
CA LEU A 47 7.91 -21.36 7.42
C LEU A 47 6.88 -21.89 6.40
N GLY A 48 6.04 -22.81 6.80
CA GLY A 48 4.94 -23.34 6.01
C GLY A 48 3.92 -22.25 5.66
N VAL A 49 3.53 -21.40 6.60
CA VAL A 49 2.67 -20.24 6.33
C VAL A 49 3.31 -19.33 5.29
N LEU A 50 4.59 -19.00 5.46
CA LEU A 50 5.29 -18.04 4.58
C LEU A 50 5.53 -18.56 3.15
N THR A 51 5.69 -19.88 2.98
CA THR A 51 6.10 -20.47 1.69
C THR A 51 4.97 -21.10 0.89
N THR A 52 3.85 -21.48 1.55
CA THR A 52 2.78 -22.22 0.88
C THR A 52 1.85 -21.29 0.09
N LYS A 53 1.37 -21.81 -1.06
CA LYS A 53 0.29 -21.17 -1.84
C LYS A 53 -1.09 -21.77 -1.51
N SER A 54 -1.11 -22.92 -0.85
CA SER A 54 -2.35 -23.62 -0.51
C SER A 54 -2.98 -23.00 0.71
N GLN A 55 -4.16 -22.43 0.55
CA GLN A 55 -4.91 -21.85 1.66
C GLN A 55 -5.21 -22.85 2.77
N ARG A 56 -5.49 -24.12 2.42
CA ARG A 56 -5.74 -25.19 3.41
C ARG A 56 -4.51 -25.50 4.24
N LEU A 57 -3.33 -25.58 3.58
CA LEU A 57 -2.08 -25.86 4.28
C LEU A 57 -1.65 -24.67 5.15
N SER A 58 -1.83 -23.45 4.68
CA SER A 58 -1.59 -22.23 5.46
C SER A 58 -2.45 -22.20 6.72
N TRP A 59 -3.74 -22.58 6.61
CA TRP A 59 -4.65 -22.72 7.74
C TRP A 59 -4.20 -23.79 8.72
N LEU A 60 -3.79 -24.95 8.24
CA LEU A 60 -3.27 -26.02 9.10
C LEU A 60 -2.06 -25.54 9.92
N CYS A 61 -1.09 -24.91 9.23
CA CYS A 61 0.09 -24.36 9.87
C CYS A 61 -0.28 -23.28 10.90
N TRP A 62 -1.24 -22.41 10.59
CA TRP A 62 -1.74 -21.40 11.50
C TRP A 62 -2.34 -22.02 12.78
N VAL A 63 -3.16 -23.05 12.65
CA VAL A 63 -3.77 -23.76 13.80
C VAL A 63 -2.70 -24.47 14.64
N ILE A 64 -1.69 -25.09 14.01
CA ILE A 64 -0.55 -25.70 14.73
C ILE A 64 0.18 -24.65 15.56
N MET A 65 0.43 -23.46 15.02
CA MET A 65 1.08 -22.38 15.76
C MET A 65 0.23 -21.88 16.94
N LEU A 66 -1.08 -21.72 16.73
CA LEU A 66 -2.01 -21.36 17.81
C LEU A 66 -2.01 -22.41 18.92
N ALA A 67 -2.08 -23.70 18.56
CA ALA A 67 -2.05 -24.81 19.51
C ALA A 67 -0.72 -24.87 20.29
N TYR A 68 0.40 -24.59 19.61
CA TYR A 68 1.70 -24.48 20.26
C TYR A 68 1.70 -23.38 21.32
N VAL A 69 1.32 -22.14 20.96
CA VAL A 69 1.35 -21.02 21.90
C VAL A 69 0.39 -21.25 23.06
N ALA A 70 -0.83 -21.69 22.79
CA ALA A 70 -1.81 -21.99 23.83
C ALA A 70 -1.34 -23.13 24.78
N GLY A 71 -0.84 -24.22 24.19
CA GLY A 71 -0.37 -25.37 24.97
C GLY A 71 0.87 -25.05 25.82
N TYR A 72 1.87 -24.39 25.23
CA TYR A 72 3.08 -24.03 25.99
C TYR A 72 2.78 -23.01 27.08
N THR A 73 1.96 -22.00 26.81
CA THR A 73 1.56 -21.03 27.86
C THR A 73 0.81 -21.71 29.02
N ALA A 74 0.00 -22.69 28.67
CA ALA A 74 -0.84 -23.36 29.68
C ALA A 74 -0.11 -24.43 30.51
N PHE A 75 0.79 -25.22 29.89
CA PHE A 75 1.37 -26.42 30.52
C PHE A 75 2.86 -26.28 30.83
N VAL A 76 3.59 -25.40 30.15
CA VAL A 76 5.04 -25.25 30.33
C VAL A 76 5.37 -23.98 31.10
N GLY A 77 4.78 -22.86 30.72
CA GLY A 77 5.02 -21.61 31.43
C GLY A 77 4.43 -20.38 30.72
N VAL A 78 3.97 -19.46 31.53
CA VAL A 78 3.27 -18.26 31.06
C VAL A 78 4.13 -17.36 30.15
N ASN A 79 5.45 -17.44 30.29
CA ASN A 79 6.37 -16.67 29.46
C ASN A 79 6.23 -16.96 27.94
N TYR A 80 5.67 -18.09 27.57
CA TYR A 80 5.39 -18.43 26.17
C TYR A 80 4.24 -17.61 25.56
N ILE A 81 3.51 -16.83 26.33
CA ILE A 81 2.50 -15.87 25.86
C ILE A 81 3.08 -14.87 24.86
N TRP A 82 4.37 -14.53 24.99
CA TRP A 82 5.04 -13.65 24.05
C TRP A 82 5.10 -14.20 22.62
N PHE A 83 4.92 -15.49 22.42
CA PHE A 83 4.85 -16.09 21.08
C PHE A 83 3.60 -15.66 20.30
N PHE A 84 2.59 -15.07 20.95
CA PHE A 84 1.52 -14.39 20.24
C PHE A 84 2.03 -13.27 19.33
N PHE A 85 3.23 -12.71 19.54
CA PHE A 85 3.86 -11.77 18.60
C PHE A 85 4.19 -12.39 17.24
N PHE A 86 4.57 -13.67 17.17
CA PHE A 86 4.74 -14.36 15.88
C PHE A 86 3.45 -14.40 15.09
N LEU A 87 2.36 -14.72 15.77
CA LEU A 87 1.03 -14.77 15.18
C LEU A 87 0.53 -13.38 14.79
N ALA A 88 0.77 -12.38 15.63
CA ALA A 88 0.47 -10.98 15.33
C ALA A 88 1.22 -10.49 14.11
N ASN A 89 2.52 -10.78 14.00
CA ASN A 89 3.35 -10.45 12.86
C ASN A 89 2.79 -11.05 11.54
N LEU A 90 2.41 -12.34 11.58
CA LEU A 90 1.79 -12.98 10.42
C LEU A 90 0.44 -12.37 10.06
N LEU A 91 -0.39 -11.98 11.04
CA LEU A 91 -1.65 -11.30 10.79
C LEU A 91 -1.45 -9.98 10.03
N ILE A 92 -0.45 -9.20 10.44
CA ILE A 92 -0.20 -7.86 9.91
C ILE A 92 0.45 -7.94 8.52
N TYR A 93 1.54 -8.71 8.40
CA TYR A 93 2.42 -8.64 7.24
C TYR A 93 2.18 -9.73 6.20
N HIS A 94 1.77 -10.93 6.61
CA HIS A 94 1.56 -12.05 5.69
C HIS A 94 0.12 -12.16 5.23
N PHE A 95 -0.84 -12.20 6.15
CA PHE A 95 -2.26 -12.29 5.82
C PHE A 95 -2.86 -10.95 5.40
N GLY A 96 -2.19 -9.83 5.65
CA GLY A 96 -2.64 -8.51 5.27
C GLY A 96 -4.04 -8.20 5.78
N VAL A 97 -4.32 -8.56 7.03
CA VAL A 97 -5.64 -8.43 7.62
C VAL A 97 -6.07 -6.96 7.65
N ARG A 98 -7.16 -6.66 6.96
CA ARG A 98 -7.77 -5.31 6.91
C ARG A 98 -9.04 -5.18 7.77
N SER A 99 -9.59 -6.29 8.23
CA SER A 99 -10.84 -6.33 8.99
C SER A 99 -10.68 -7.18 10.25
N PHE A 100 -11.20 -6.68 11.36
CA PHE A 100 -11.30 -7.44 12.62
C PHE A 100 -12.17 -8.69 12.50
N ASN A 101 -13.00 -8.77 11.48
CA ASN A 101 -13.93 -9.87 11.26
C ASN A 101 -13.30 -11.05 10.49
N SER A 102 -12.00 -10.99 10.17
CA SER A 102 -11.31 -12.09 9.51
C SER A 102 -11.22 -13.31 10.41
N LEU A 103 -11.28 -14.50 9.80
CA LEU A 103 -11.24 -15.75 10.54
C LEU A 103 -9.93 -15.93 11.31
N HIS A 104 -8.81 -15.42 10.77
CA HIS A 104 -7.49 -15.44 11.45
C HIS A 104 -7.51 -14.60 12.73
N VAL A 105 -8.12 -13.41 12.72
CA VAL A 105 -8.22 -12.55 13.91
C VAL A 105 -9.12 -13.21 14.96
N ARG A 106 -10.26 -13.76 14.52
CA ARG A 106 -11.16 -14.44 15.46
C ARG A 106 -10.48 -15.61 16.17
N THR A 107 -9.75 -16.45 15.42
CA THR A 107 -9.03 -17.59 16.01
C THR A 107 -7.85 -17.13 16.88
N PHE A 108 -7.18 -16.03 16.54
CA PHE A 108 -6.15 -15.43 17.36
C PHE A 108 -6.70 -14.96 18.73
N LEU A 109 -7.78 -14.18 18.72
CA LEU A 109 -8.45 -13.73 19.96
C LEU A 109 -9.04 -14.88 20.75
N LEU A 110 -9.64 -15.88 20.06
CA LEU A 110 -10.16 -17.07 20.72
C LEU A 110 -9.06 -17.84 21.46
N ALA A 111 -7.88 -17.98 20.86
CA ALA A 111 -6.75 -18.65 21.50
C ALA A 111 -6.29 -17.92 22.77
N GLN A 112 -6.29 -16.59 22.79
CA GLN A 112 -5.99 -15.81 23.99
C GLN A 112 -7.02 -16.02 25.08
N VAL A 113 -8.31 -16.01 24.74
CA VAL A 113 -9.40 -16.30 25.69
C VAL A 113 -9.29 -17.71 26.24
N LEU A 114 -8.96 -18.71 25.42
CA LEU A 114 -8.76 -20.07 25.84
C LEU A 114 -7.57 -20.21 26.81
N VAL A 115 -6.45 -19.51 26.55
CA VAL A 115 -5.29 -19.50 27.47
C VAL A 115 -5.67 -18.92 28.83
N VAL A 116 -6.34 -17.76 28.84
CA VAL A 116 -6.77 -17.14 30.10
C VAL A 116 -7.78 -18.06 30.84
N GLY A 117 -8.77 -18.61 30.12
CA GLY A 117 -9.77 -19.50 30.69
C GLY A 117 -9.15 -20.78 31.29
N GLN A 118 -8.17 -21.37 30.61
CA GLN A 118 -7.47 -22.55 31.10
C GLN A 118 -6.66 -22.25 32.36
N LEU A 119 -5.93 -21.15 32.43
CA LEU A 119 -5.18 -20.74 33.61
C LEU A 119 -6.11 -20.51 34.81
N LEU A 120 -7.26 -19.87 34.59
CA LEU A 120 -8.24 -19.64 35.67
C LEU A 120 -8.90 -20.92 36.18
N ILE A 121 -9.07 -21.95 35.34
CA ILE A 121 -9.74 -23.19 35.72
C ILE A 121 -8.78 -24.17 36.40
N PHE A 122 -7.55 -24.27 35.93
CA PHE A 122 -6.61 -25.32 36.31
C PHE A 122 -5.49 -24.86 37.24
N GLN A 123 -5.30 -23.56 37.43
CA GLN A 123 -4.28 -23.01 38.29
C GLN A 123 -4.92 -22.04 39.29
N GLU A 124 -4.48 -22.06 40.53
CA GLU A 124 -4.80 -21.03 41.52
C GLU A 124 -3.99 -19.78 41.20
N VAL A 125 -4.56 -18.93 40.35
CA VAL A 125 -3.90 -17.73 39.85
C VAL A 125 -4.16 -16.57 40.80
N GLU A 126 -3.09 -15.95 41.31
CA GLU A 126 -3.19 -14.73 42.09
C GLU A 126 -3.70 -13.58 41.24
N VAL A 127 -4.46 -12.67 41.82
CA VAL A 127 -5.06 -11.54 41.13
C VAL A 127 -4.00 -10.67 40.47
N GLU A 128 -2.86 -10.46 41.14
CA GLU A 128 -1.74 -9.67 40.59
C GLU A 128 -1.18 -10.30 39.31
N PHE A 129 -1.03 -11.61 39.29
CA PHE A 129 -0.59 -12.35 38.13
C PHE A 129 -1.60 -12.29 36.95
N LEU A 130 -2.89 -12.39 37.30
CA LEU A 130 -3.96 -12.23 36.28
C LEU A 130 -3.95 -10.82 35.63
N VAL A 131 -3.77 -9.78 36.44
CA VAL A 131 -3.65 -8.40 35.94
C VAL A 131 -2.45 -8.25 35.02
N TYR A 132 -1.30 -8.83 35.40
CA TYR A 132 -0.09 -8.84 34.57
C TYR A 132 -0.34 -9.56 33.22
N LEU A 133 -0.95 -10.74 33.24
CA LEU A 133 -1.29 -11.53 32.06
C LEU A 133 -2.23 -10.76 31.12
N LEU A 134 -3.31 -10.21 31.63
CA LEU A 134 -4.25 -9.39 30.86
C LEU A 134 -3.58 -8.13 30.30
N GLY A 135 -2.66 -7.54 31.06
CA GLY A 135 -1.86 -6.40 30.61
C GLY A 135 -1.01 -6.73 29.37
N ILE A 136 -0.31 -7.88 29.39
CA ILE A 136 0.49 -8.34 28.24
C ILE A 136 -0.40 -8.60 27.03
N LEU A 137 -1.50 -9.32 27.17
CA LEU A 137 -2.42 -9.62 26.06
C LEU A 137 -3.01 -8.34 25.48
N THR A 138 -3.46 -7.41 26.34
CA THR A 138 -3.96 -6.11 25.90
C THR A 138 -2.88 -5.33 25.15
N PHE A 139 -1.64 -5.36 25.62
CA PHE A 139 -0.52 -4.71 24.92
C PHE A 139 -0.26 -5.34 23.55
N ILE A 140 -0.25 -6.68 23.45
CA ILE A 140 -0.09 -7.40 22.16
C ILE A 140 -1.21 -7.02 21.20
N ASP A 141 -2.46 -6.99 21.67
CA ASP A 141 -3.61 -6.63 20.86
C ASP A 141 -3.55 -5.18 20.40
N LEU A 142 -3.25 -4.24 21.30
CA LEU A 142 -3.14 -2.83 20.99
C LEU A 142 -2.04 -2.59 19.93
N MET A 143 -0.88 -3.21 20.10
CA MET A 143 0.21 -3.17 19.11
C MET A 143 -0.22 -3.76 17.77
N THR A 144 -0.83 -4.94 17.78
CA THR A 144 -1.28 -5.63 16.56
C THR A 144 -2.28 -4.77 15.79
N PHE A 145 -3.31 -4.29 16.47
CA PHE A 145 -4.36 -3.48 15.85
C PHE A 145 -3.86 -2.09 15.45
N GLY A 146 -2.97 -1.50 16.24
CA GLY A 146 -2.31 -0.23 15.90
C GLY A 146 -1.50 -0.35 14.61
N LEU A 147 -0.68 -1.38 14.46
CA LEU A 147 0.11 -1.63 13.25
C LEU A 147 -0.76 -1.96 12.03
N VAL A 148 -1.85 -2.72 12.20
CA VAL A 148 -2.83 -2.95 11.12
C VAL A 148 -3.44 -1.63 10.65
N ARG A 149 -3.79 -0.74 11.57
CA ARG A 149 -4.33 0.59 11.23
C ARG A 149 -3.34 1.46 10.48
N ILE A 150 -2.08 1.49 10.94
CA ILE A 150 -1.01 2.23 10.25
C ILE A 150 -0.87 1.73 8.81
N ARG A 151 -0.82 0.43 8.60
CA ARG A 151 -0.70 -0.16 7.26
C ARG A 151 -1.88 0.15 6.35
N ILE A 152 -3.11 0.11 6.87
CA ILE A 152 -4.30 0.51 6.11
C ILE A 152 -4.20 1.98 5.66
N VAL A 153 -3.75 2.87 6.56
CA VAL A 153 -3.57 4.29 6.24
C VAL A 153 -2.48 4.49 5.18
N GLU A 154 -1.38 3.74 5.25
CA GLU A 154 -0.32 3.79 4.24
C GLU A 154 -0.80 3.32 2.87
N ASP A 155 -1.52 2.18 2.79
CA ASP A 155 -2.12 1.68 1.56
C ASP A 155 -3.08 2.71 0.94
N LEU A 156 -3.91 3.37 1.78
CA LEU A 156 -4.85 4.41 1.32
C LEU A 156 -4.11 5.65 0.78
N LYS A 157 -3.05 6.09 1.46
CA LYS A 157 -2.22 7.22 0.99
C LYS A 157 -1.56 6.91 -0.34
N GLU A 158 -1.04 5.69 -0.53
CA GLU A 158 -0.44 5.27 -1.80
C GLU A 158 -1.47 5.23 -2.92
N ALA A 159 -2.67 4.70 -2.66
CA ALA A 159 -3.77 4.69 -3.63
C ALA A 159 -4.20 6.11 -4.01
N GLN A 160 -4.30 7.02 -3.03
CA GLN A 160 -4.65 8.42 -3.26
C GLN A 160 -3.57 9.16 -4.08
N ALA A 161 -2.29 8.91 -3.80
CA ALA A 161 -1.19 9.49 -4.57
C ALA A 161 -1.24 9.05 -6.05
N LYS A 162 -1.52 7.77 -6.31
CA LYS A 162 -1.70 7.23 -7.67
C LYS A 162 -2.89 7.89 -8.39
N GLN A 163 -4.03 8.07 -7.71
CA GLN A 163 -5.20 8.75 -8.26
C GLN A 163 -4.88 10.21 -8.60
N ASN A 164 -4.24 10.94 -7.70
CA ASN A 164 -3.86 12.33 -7.93
C ASN A 164 -2.91 12.48 -9.13
N ALA A 165 -1.95 11.56 -9.28
CA ALA A 165 -1.06 11.55 -10.45
C ALA A 165 -1.83 11.34 -11.76
N GLN A 166 -2.82 10.44 -11.78
CA GLN A 166 -3.68 10.21 -12.95
C GLN A 166 -4.54 11.44 -13.28
N ILE A 167 -5.13 12.07 -12.25
CA ILE A 167 -5.92 13.30 -12.43
C ILE A 167 -5.06 14.40 -13.02
N ASN A 168 -3.85 14.63 -12.52
CA ASN A 168 -2.94 15.64 -13.02
C ASN A 168 -2.55 15.39 -14.50
N LEU A 169 -2.35 14.12 -14.86
CA LEU A 169 -2.06 13.75 -16.24
C LEU A 169 -3.24 14.06 -17.17
N LEU A 170 -4.45 13.69 -16.76
CA LEU A 170 -5.68 13.99 -17.53
C LEU A 170 -5.94 15.49 -17.65
N LEU A 171 -5.69 16.27 -16.60
CA LEU A 171 -5.81 17.73 -16.64
C LEU A 171 -4.81 18.34 -17.61
N ALA A 172 -3.55 17.87 -17.61
CA ALA A 172 -2.53 18.34 -18.55
C ALA A 172 -2.89 17.99 -20.00
N GLU A 173 -3.42 16.80 -20.25
CA GLU A 173 -3.86 16.37 -21.58
C GLU A 173 -5.06 17.20 -22.07
N ASN A 174 -6.04 17.43 -21.19
CA ASN A 174 -7.21 18.26 -21.49
C ASN A 174 -6.80 19.71 -21.80
N GLU A 175 -5.90 20.28 -21.01
CA GLU A 175 -5.39 21.63 -21.23
C GLU A 175 -4.62 21.72 -22.55
N ARG A 176 -3.80 20.73 -22.89
CA ARG A 176 -3.12 20.65 -24.18
C ARG A 176 -4.11 20.58 -25.35
N SER A 177 -5.18 19.80 -25.21
CA SER A 177 -6.24 19.70 -26.22
C SER A 177 -6.98 21.02 -26.39
N ARG A 178 -7.31 21.69 -25.27
CA ARG A 178 -7.97 23.01 -25.26
C ARG A 178 -7.09 24.07 -25.97
N ILE A 179 -5.81 24.15 -25.61
CA ILE A 179 -4.87 25.06 -26.25
C ILE A 179 -4.77 24.79 -27.76
N GLY A 180 -4.72 23.49 -28.13
CA GLY A 180 -4.70 23.09 -29.55
C GLY A 180 -5.93 23.55 -30.30
N GLN A 181 -7.12 23.46 -29.73
CA GLN A 181 -8.38 23.91 -30.30
C GLN A 181 -8.43 25.44 -30.41
N ASP A 182 -8.08 26.16 -29.32
CA ASP A 182 -8.04 27.62 -29.28
C ASP A 182 -7.05 28.19 -30.35
N LEU A 183 -5.89 27.54 -30.50
CA LEU A 183 -4.91 27.89 -31.54
C LEU A 183 -5.45 27.63 -32.95
N HIS A 184 -6.07 26.47 -33.16
CA HIS A 184 -6.64 26.11 -34.46
C HIS A 184 -7.71 27.11 -34.90
N ASP A 185 -8.60 27.49 -33.99
CA ASP A 185 -9.70 28.40 -34.27
C ASP A 185 -9.17 29.85 -34.52
N SER A 186 -8.23 30.32 -33.72
CA SER A 186 -7.59 31.61 -33.87
C SER A 186 -6.79 31.70 -35.17
N LEU A 187 -5.96 30.69 -35.44
CA LEU A 187 -5.17 30.64 -36.70
C LEU A 187 -6.06 30.47 -37.92
N GLY A 188 -7.10 29.60 -37.84
CA GLY A 188 -8.06 29.42 -38.92
C GLY A 188 -8.76 30.70 -39.29
N HIS A 189 -9.23 31.47 -38.31
CA HIS A 189 -9.84 32.77 -38.55
C HIS A 189 -8.85 33.79 -39.19
N THR A 190 -7.61 33.83 -38.66
CA THR A 190 -6.56 34.72 -39.19
C THR A 190 -6.21 34.37 -40.62
N PHE A 191 -6.03 33.09 -40.96
CA PHE A 191 -5.72 32.66 -42.34
C PHE A 191 -6.88 32.93 -43.30
N ALA A 192 -8.13 32.71 -42.86
CA ALA A 192 -9.29 33.06 -43.68
C ALA A 192 -9.36 34.55 -43.99
N MET A 193 -9.10 35.39 -42.98
CA MET A 193 -9.06 36.86 -43.16
C MET A 193 -7.91 37.28 -44.09
N LEU A 194 -6.71 36.73 -43.96
CA LEU A 194 -5.58 36.99 -44.85
C LEU A 194 -5.87 36.57 -46.30
N SER A 195 -6.53 35.41 -46.50
CA SER A 195 -6.92 34.94 -47.85
C SER A 195 -7.87 35.93 -48.52
N VAL A 196 -8.95 36.35 -47.83
CA VAL A 196 -9.92 37.29 -48.35
C VAL A 196 -9.27 38.63 -48.70
N LYS A 197 -8.38 39.14 -47.82
CA LYS A 197 -7.67 40.39 -48.07
C LYS A 197 -6.66 40.31 -49.24
N THR A 198 -6.01 39.18 -49.39
CA THR A 198 -5.09 38.93 -50.52
C THR A 198 -5.86 38.88 -51.83
N ASP A 199 -7.03 38.20 -51.88
CA ASP A 199 -7.88 38.17 -53.06
C ASP A 199 -8.40 39.54 -53.42
N LEU A 200 -8.80 40.36 -52.43
CA LEU A 200 -9.22 41.72 -52.62
C LEU A 200 -8.07 42.58 -53.19
N ALA A 201 -6.86 42.49 -52.65
CA ALA A 201 -5.69 43.17 -53.11
C ALA A 201 -5.36 42.85 -54.60
N LEU A 202 -5.51 41.57 -55.01
CA LEU A 202 -5.33 41.11 -56.39
C LEU A 202 -6.38 41.70 -57.33
N GLN A 203 -7.65 41.74 -56.92
CA GLN A 203 -8.74 42.33 -57.70
C GLN A 203 -8.49 43.84 -57.89
N LEU A 204 -8.14 44.56 -56.84
CA LEU A 204 -7.83 46.01 -56.90
C LEU A 204 -6.62 46.26 -57.75
N PHE A 205 -5.62 45.42 -57.78
CA PHE A 205 -4.46 45.52 -58.67
C PHE A 205 -4.84 45.39 -60.15
N GLN A 206 -5.74 44.42 -60.47
CA GLN A 206 -6.27 44.26 -61.84
C GLN A 206 -7.08 45.45 -62.31
N MET A 207 -7.68 46.23 -61.40
CA MET A 207 -8.45 47.40 -61.62
C MET A 207 -7.53 48.71 -61.68
N GLU A 208 -6.22 48.56 -61.55
CA GLU A 208 -5.23 49.64 -61.53
C GLU A 208 -5.41 50.61 -60.32
N ALA A 209 -6.15 50.14 -59.23
CA ALA A 209 -6.46 50.93 -58.03
C ALA A 209 -5.29 50.92 -57.04
N TYR A 210 -4.09 51.31 -57.39
CA TYR A 210 -2.85 51.17 -56.64
C TYR A 210 -2.87 51.75 -55.22
N PRO A 211 -3.50 52.89 -54.90
CA PRO A 211 -3.56 53.40 -53.54
C PRO A 211 -4.34 52.45 -52.59
N GLN A 212 -5.39 51.78 -53.10
CA GLN A 212 -6.19 50.81 -52.31
C GLN A 212 -5.43 49.53 -52.16
N VAL A 213 -4.65 49.06 -53.12
CA VAL A 213 -3.76 47.89 -53.03
C VAL A 213 -2.73 48.08 -51.92
N GLU A 214 -2.11 49.24 -51.83
CA GLU A 214 -1.14 49.56 -50.80
C GLU A 214 -1.74 49.54 -49.45
N LYS A 215 -2.98 49.99 -49.27
CA LYS A 215 -3.73 49.91 -47.99
C LYS A 215 -3.96 48.48 -47.58
N GLU A 216 -4.49 47.61 -48.46
CA GLU A 216 -4.75 46.19 -48.12
C GLU A 216 -3.47 45.44 -47.80
N LEU A 217 -2.37 45.68 -48.52
CA LEU A 217 -1.07 45.10 -48.23
C LEU A 217 -0.53 45.50 -46.84
N LYS A 218 -0.72 46.77 -46.43
CA LYS A 218 -0.35 47.21 -45.08
C LYS A 218 -1.19 46.53 -44.00
N GLU A 219 -2.48 46.35 -44.25
CA GLU A 219 -3.37 45.62 -43.30
C GLU A 219 -3.01 44.15 -43.21
N ILE A 220 -2.72 43.46 -44.31
CA ILE A 220 -2.21 42.09 -44.34
C ILE A 220 -0.93 41.95 -43.51
N HIS A 221 0.02 42.88 -43.72
CA HIS A 221 1.26 42.87 -42.96
C HIS A 221 1.04 43.07 -41.45
N GLN A 222 0.12 43.95 -41.07
CA GLN A 222 -0.22 44.21 -39.70
C GLN A 222 -0.89 42.99 -39.02
N ILE A 223 -1.85 42.32 -39.67
CA ILE A 223 -2.51 41.10 -39.19
C ILE A 223 -1.48 39.99 -39.03
N SER A 224 -0.60 39.78 -39.99
CA SER A 224 0.46 38.78 -39.93
C SER A 224 1.41 39.00 -38.74
N LYS A 225 1.80 40.27 -38.50
CA LYS A 225 2.67 40.64 -37.38
C LYS A 225 1.99 40.40 -36.00
N LEU A 226 0.72 40.75 -35.86
CA LEU A 226 -0.05 40.54 -34.64
C LEU A 226 -0.25 39.06 -34.37
N SER A 227 -0.53 38.25 -35.40
CA SER A 227 -0.66 36.80 -35.30
C SER A 227 0.63 36.13 -34.81
N LEU A 228 1.80 36.56 -35.26
CA LEU A 228 3.09 36.06 -34.83
C LEU A 228 3.36 36.36 -33.32
N ILE A 229 2.94 37.55 -32.85
CA ILE A 229 3.10 37.92 -31.43
C ILE A 229 2.22 37.04 -30.55
N HIS A 230 0.97 36.77 -30.94
CA HIS A 230 0.07 35.88 -30.19
C HIS A 230 0.57 34.43 -30.13
N ILE A 231 1.30 33.93 -31.12
CA ILE A 231 1.89 32.58 -31.12
C ILE A 231 3.14 32.55 -30.22
N SER A 232 3.90 33.64 -30.16
CA SER A 232 5.16 33.68 -29.39
C SER A 232 5.01 34.05 -27.91
N GLU A 233 3.89 34.65 -27.49
CA GLU A 233 3.60 34.89 -26.08
C GLU A 233 2.78 33.70 -25.54
N PRO A 234 3.39 32.81 -24.74
CA PRO A 234 2.58 31.82 -24.04
C PRO A 234 1.63 32.55 -23.10
N THR A 235 0.33 32.32 -23.28
CA THR A 235 -0.74 32.83 -22.40
C THR A 235 -0.32 32.63 -20.95
N ARG A 236 -0.06 33.71 -20.22
CA ARG A 236 0.22 33.64 -18.77
C ARG A 236 -0.99 33.01 -18.13
N PRO A 237 -0.83 31.92 -17.33
CA PRO A 237 -1.92 31.39 -16.54
C PRO A 237 -2.32 32.45 -15.52
N TYR A 238 -3.61 32.75 -15.45
CA TYR A 238 -4.23 33.55 -14.39
C TYR A 238 -4.22 32.79 -13.06
#